data_768676e8943976bad2cb2b1721e3da58
#
_entry.id   768676e8943976bad2cb2b1721e3da58
#
_cell.length_a   1.000
_cell.length_b   1.000
_cell.length_c   1.000
_cell.angle_alpha   90.00
_cell.angle_beta   90.00
_cell.angle_gamma   90.00
#
_symmetry.space_group_name_H-M   'P 1'
#
loop_
_entity.id
_entity.type
_entity.pdbx_description
1 polymer ?
#
loop_
_entity_poly.entity_id
_entity_poly.type
_entity_poly.pdbx_seq_one_letter_code
_entity_poly.pdbx_strand_id
1 'polypeptide(L)' 'MKFIYTRIKDEIRIDKIEDPEAVIYVPEQFEDCPVTELGSYVLAHSAVEEIHLPPYVRKIGAYGFYECEQLKRIY' A
#
# COMPACT_ATOMS: atom_id res chain seq x y z
N MET A 1 -6.74 7.14 -8.65
CA MET A 1 -5.74 6.41 -7.83
C MET A 1 -5.22 5.23 -8.61
N LYS A 2 -3.93 4.99 -8.57
CA LYS A 2 -3.30 3.91 -9.32
C LYS A 2 -2.30 3.17 -8.44
N PHE A 3 -2.36 1.84 -8.49
CA PHE A 3 -1.42 0.97 -7.77
C PHE A 3 -0.33 0.53 -8.72
N ILE A 4 0.91 0.87 -8.40
CA ILE A 4 2.08 0.41 -9.14
C ILE A 4 2.65 -0.75 -8.35
N TYR A 5 2.79 -1.90 -8.98
CA TYR A 5 3.21 -3.10 -8.26
C TYR A 5 4.25 -3.91 -9.03
N THR A 6 4.92 -4.78 -8.31
CA THR A 6 5.86 -5.76 -8.87
C THR A 6 5.45 -7.14 -8.40
N ARG A 7 5.37 -8.07 -9.35
CA ARG A 7 5.16 -9.47 -9.01
C ARG A 7 6.53 -10.12 -8.74
N ILE A 8 6.64 -10.79 -7.58
CA ILE A 8 7.84 -11.52 -7.19
C ILE A 8 7.40 -12.95 -6.92
N LYS A 9 7.68 -13.83 -7.88
CA LYS A 9 7.19 -15.21 -7.88
C LYS A 9 5.64 -15.20 -7.83
N ASP A 10 5.05 -15.70 -6.77
CA ASP A 10 3.59 -15.77 -6.64
C ASP A 10 3.04 -14.74 -5.65
N GLU A 11 3.79 -13.66 -5.40
CA GLU A 11 3.38 -12.61 -4.47
C GLU A 11 3.53 -11.24 -5.10
N ILE A 12 2.81 -10.28 -4.55
CA ILE A 12 2.80 -8.90 -5.06
C ILE A 12 3.34 -7.95 -3.99
N ARG A 13 4.21 -7.05 -4.42
CA ARG A 13 4.63 -5.90 -3.63
C ARG A 13 4.04 -4.65 -4.27
N ILE A 14 3.30 -3.85 -3.51
CA ILE A 14 2.84 -2.55 -3.98
C ILE A 14 3.99 -1.57 -3.84
N ASP A 15 4.50 -1.07 -4.97
CA ASP A 15 5.65 -0.17 -4.97
C ASP A 15 5.26 1.27 -4.70
N LYS A 16 4.10 1.68 -5.22
CA LYS A 16 3.62 3.05 -5.06
C LYS A 16 2.12 3.11 -5.29
N ILE A 17 1.47 4.02 -4.58
CA ILE A 17 0.07 4.34 -4.80
C ILE A 17 0.05 5.78 -5.31
N GLU A 18 -0.28 5.97 -6.58
CA GLU A 18 -0.33 7.30 -7.21
C GLU A 18 -1.70 7.92 -7.04
N ASP A 19 -1.72 9.24 -6.85
CA ASP A 19 -2.96 10.01 -6.66
C ASP A 19 -3.84 9.38 -5.58
N PRO A 20 -3.32 9.17 -4.36
CA PRO A 20 -4.05 8.46 -3.33
C PRO A 20 -5.28 9.24 -2.86
N GLU A 21 -6.36 8.51 -2.64
CA GLU A 21 -7.57 9.07 -2.04
C GLU A 21 -7.40 9.11 -0.52
N ALA A 22 -8.29 9.86 0.15
CA ALA A 22 -8.22 9.98 1.61
C ALA A 22 -8.45 8.63 2.30
N VAL A 23 -9.31 7.80 1.74
CA VAL A 23 -9.57 6.44 2.25
C VAL A 23 -9.16 5.46 1.17
N ILE A 24 -8.26 4.56 1.51
CA ILE A 24 -7.69 3.60 0.55
C ILE A 24 -8.00 2.18 0.98
N TYR A 25 -8.52 1.39 0.05
CA TYR A 25 -8.66 -0.06 0.22
C TYR A 25 -7.67 -0.73 -0.71
N VAL A 26 -6.61 -1.31 -0.16
CA VAL A 26 -5.61 -2.00 -0.96
C VAL A 26 -6.18 -3.34 -1.42
N PRO A 27 -6.16 -3.63 -2.74
CA PRO A 27 -6.68 -4.90 -3.25
C PRO A 27 -5.97 -6.11 -2.65
N GLU A 28 -6.69 -7.22 -2.53
CA GLU A 28 -6.12 -8.44 -1.97
C GLU A 28 -5.11 -9.10 -2.90
N GLN A 29 -5.29 -8.93 -4.22
CA GLN A 29 -4.45 -9.61 -5.19
C GLN A 29 -4.37 -8.85 -6.50
N PHE A 30 -3.31 -9.14 -7.25
CA PHE A 30 -3.15 -8.77 -8.66
C PHE A 30 -2.63 -10.01 -9.37
N GLU A 31 -3.09 -10.24 -10.60
CA GLU A 31 -2.65 -11.41 -11.40
C GLU A 31 -2.82 -12.73 -10.64
N ASP A 32 -3.87 -12.83 -9.84
CA ASP A 32 -4.17 -13.99 -9.00
C ASP A 32 -3.10 -14.27 -7.94
N CYS A 33 -2.25 -13.27 -7.63
CA CYS A 33 -1.21 -13.38 -6.61
C CYS A 33 -1.52 -12.46 -5.44
N PRO A 34 -1.40 -12.91 -4.20
CA PRO A 34 -1.73 -12.09 -3.04
C PRO A 34 -0.78 -10.93 -2.85
N VAL A 35 -1.31 -9.80 -2.37
CA VAL A 35 -0.50 -8.66 -1.96
C VAL A 35 0.05 -8.95 -0.57
N THR A 36 1.37 -9.09 -0.48
CA THR A 36 2.05 -9.46 0.76
C THR A 36 2.98 -8.39 1.31
N GLU A 37 3.23 -7.36 0.52
CA GLU A 37 4.19 -6.33 0.91
C GLU A 37 3.79 -4.97 0.36
N LEU A 38 4.02 -3.93 1.18
CA LEU A 38 4.01 -2.54 0.72
C LEU A 38 5.46 -2.07 0.68
N GLY A 39 5.84 -1.44 -0.42
CA GLY A 39 7.21 -1.02 -0.63
C GLY A 39 7.60 0.22 0.16
N SER A 40 8.90 0.53 0.12
CA SER A 40 9.43 1.74 0.76
C SER A 40 8.81 2.98 0.13
N TYR A 41 8.46 3.95 0.96
CA TYR A 41 7.88 5.22 0.53
C TYR A 41 6.57 5.11 -0.24
N VAL A 42 5.86 3.99 -0.10
CA VAL A 42 4.66 3.69 -0.92
C VAL A 42 3.61 4.82 -0.87
N LEU A 43 3.44 5.45 0.27
CA LEU A 43 2.50 6.56 0.46
C LEU A 43 3.14 7.80 1.07
N ALA A 44 4.48 7.91 1.00
CA ALA A 44 5.18 9.03 1.61
C ALA A 44 4.62 10.38 1.12
N HIS A 45 4.47 11.32 2.04
CA HIS A 45 3.98 12.69 1.79
C HIS A 45 2.54 12.75 1.26
N SER A 46 1.75 11.69 1.44
CA SER A 46 0.37 11.70 0.97
C SER A 46 -0.59 12.26 2.02
N ALA A 47 -1.77 12.66 1.56
CA ALA A 47 -2.84 13.15 2.44
C ALA A 47 -3.81 12.04 2.83
N VAL A 48 -3.37 10.78 2.79
CA VAL A 48 -4.19 9.64 3.18
C VAL A 48 -4.60 9.77 4.64
N GLU A 49 -5.88 9.48 4.93
CA GLU A 49 -6.41 9.53 6.28
C GLU A 49 -6.66 8.15 6.85
N GLU A 50 -6.97 7.20 5.99
CA GLU A 50 -7.34 5.85 6.42
C GLU A 50 -6.91 4.86 5.34
N ILE A 51 -6.29 3.76 5.75
CA ILE A 51 -5.91 2.70 4.83
C ILE A 51 -6.33 1.33 5.35
N HIS A 52 -6.93 0.54 4.47
CA HIS A 52 -7.35 -0.82 4.76
C HIS A 52 -6.41 -1.77 4.03
N LEU A 53 -5.67 -2.55 4.79
CA LEU A 53 -4.70 -3.50 4.26
C LEU A 53 -5.35 -4.86 4.04
N PRO A 54 -4.98 -5.58 2.98
CA PRO A 54 -5.49 -6.92 2.77
C PRO A 54 -4.88 -7.90 3.79
N PRO A 55 -5.50 -9.08 3.97
CA PRO A 55 -5.12 -9.98 5.06
C PRO A 55 -3.73 -10.61 4.92
N TYR A 56 -3.15 -10.57 3.73
CA TYR A 56 -1.87 -11.26 3.48
C TYR A 56 -0.65 -10.36 3.59
N VAL A 57 -0.83 -9.08 3.89
CA VAL A 57 0.30 -8.16 4.05
C VAL A 57 1.05 -8.50 5.33
N ARG A 58 2.34 -8.79 5.18
CA ARG A 58 3.21 -9.13 6.30
C ARG A 58 4.45 -8.25 6.39
N LYS A 59 4.63 -7.33 5.42
CA LYS A 59 5.78 -6.45 5.43
C LYS A 59 5.41 -5.09 4.87
N ILE A 60 5.86 -4.06 5.57
CA ILE A 60 5.76 -2.67 5.09
C ILE A 60 7.18 -2.13 5.06
N GLY A 61 7.60 -1.64 3.90
CA GLY A 61 8.93 -1.13 3.70
C GLY A 61 9.22 0.13 4.50
N ALA A 62 10.49 0.49 4.58
CA ALA A 62 10.95 1.66 5.32
C ALA A 62 10.25 2.92 4.79
N TYR A 63 9.80 3.77 5.71
CA TYR A 63 9.16 5.04 5.38
C TYR A 63 7.90 4.90 4.53
N GLY A 64 7.21 3.77 4.60
CA GLY A 64 5.99 3.55 3.82
C GLY A 64 4.95 4.65 4.01
N PHE A 65 4.81 5.14 5.23
CA PHE A 65 3.86 6.21 5.58
C PHE A 65 4.57 7.48 6.02
N TYR A 66 5.79 7.71 5.51
CA TYR A 66 6.60 8.85 5.90
C TYR A 66 5.89 10.17 5.61
N GLU A 67 5.78 11.02 6.63
CA GLU A 67 5.10 12.31 6.54
C GLU A 67 3.65 12.24 6.05
N CYS A 68 2.96 11.16 6.37
CA CYS A 68 1.51 11.07 6.17
C CYS A 68 0.83 11.69 7.39
N GLU A 69 0.82 13.02 7.45
CA GLU A 69 0.40 13.76 8.64
C GLU A 69 -1.11 13.64 8.92
N GLN A 70 -1.89 13.27 7.90
CA GLN A 70 -3.35 13.14 8.04
C GLN A 70 -3.78 11.72 8.39
N LEU A 71 -2.86 10.77 8.41
CA LEU A 71 -3.20 9.37 8.62
C LEU A 71 -3.67 9.14 10.06
N LYS A 72 -4.92 8.65 10.18
CA LYS A 72 -5.59 8.43 11.46
C LYS A 72 -5.80 6.96 11.77
N ARG A 73 -6.00 6.11 10.77
CA ARG A 73 -6.38 4.71 10.97
C ARG A 73 -5.71 3.80 9.96
N ILE A 74 -5.18 2.70 10.47
CA ILE A 74 -4.65 1.60 9.66
C ILE A 74 -5.39 0.33 10.10
N TYR A 75 -6.04 -0.31 9.16
CA TYR A 75 -6.77 -1.56 9.41
C TYR A 75 -6.10 -2.76 8.79
#